data_99b2422f2851cbaf37386eaceac6bb79
#
_entry.id   99b2422f2851cbaf37386eaceac6bb79
#
_cell.length_a   1.000
_cell.length_b   1.000
_cell.length_c   1.000
_cell.angle_alpha   90.00
_cell.angle_beta   90.00
_cell.angle_gamma   90.00
#
_symmetry.space_group_name_H-M   'P 1'
#
loop_
_entity.id
_entity.type
_entity.pdbx_description
1 polymer ?
#
loop_
_entity_poly.entity_id
_entity_poly.type
_entity_poly.pdbx_seq_one_letter_code
_entity_poly.pdbx_strand_id
1 'polypeptide(L)'
;MAKRTISTEFTEEDARLEPTLRPQHLSDYIGQQKIKDNLSVYIQAAKQRGDALDHVLLYGPPGLGKTTLAGIIANEMGVNMKITAGPAIEKPGEMAAILTKLEDGDVLFVDEIHRLNRQVEEVLYPAMEDYVIDIVIGKGPSARSVRLDLPKFTLIGATTRAGMLSAPLRDRFGVVNRMEFYTPEELADIVEHSARILDVEIDEEGAMELARRSRGTPRLA
;
A
#
# COMPACT_ATOMS: atom_id res chain seq x y z
N MET A 1 14.37 -18.36 37.41
CA MET A 1 13.12 -17.77 36.88
C MET A 1 13.32 -17.61 35.38
N ALA A 2 12.61 -18.37 34.56
CA ALA A 2 12.68 -18.23 33.11
C ALA A 2 12.12 -16.86 32.73
N LYS A 3 12.93 -16.04 32.07
CA LYS A 3 12.50 -14.78 31.50
C LYS A 3 11.42 -15.05 30.46
N ARG A 4 10.25 -14.48 30.60
CA ARG A 4 9.18 -14.61 29.62
C ARG A 4 9.69 -14.02 28.30
N THR A 5 9.85 -14.84 27.29
CA THR A 5 10.46 -14.47 25.99
C THR A 5 9.50 -13.68 25.09
N ILE A 6 8.21 -13.60 25.45
CA ILE A 6 7.19 -12.90 24.68
C ILE A 6 6.47 -11.92 25.61
N SER A 7 6.60 -10.62 25.33
CA SER A 7 5.78 -9.56 25.89
C SER A 7 4.62 -9.29 24.94
N THR A 8 3.42 -9.06 25.48
CA THR A 8 2.26 -8.61 24.69
C THR A 8 2.22 -7.07 24.53
N GLU A 9 3.16 -6.37 25.15
CA GLU A 9 3.29 -4.93 25.04
C GLU A 9 4.27 -4.58 23.91
N PHE A 10 3.83 -3.75 22.98
CA PHE A 10 4.63 -3.23 21.88
C PHE A 10 5.75 -2.34 22.47
N THR A 11 7.00 -2.66 22.17
CA THR A 11 8.17 -1.96 22.68
C THR A 11 8.77 -1.03 21.62
N GLU A 12 9.62 -0.08 22.05
CA GLU A 12 10.38 0.76 21.12
C GLU A 12 11.36 -0.05 20.25
N GLU A 13 11.78 -1.22 20.73
CA GLU A 13 12.62 -2.15 19.95
C GLU A 13 11.80 -2.81 18.84
N ASP A 14 10.53 -3.19 19.10
CA ASP A 14 9.64 -3.73 18.08
C ASP A 14 9.40 -2.71 16.96
N ALA A 15 9.25 -1.42 17.31
CA ALA A 15 9.09 -0.34 16.34
C ALA A 15 10.31 -0.15 15.43
N ARG A 16 11.51 -0.51 15.89
CA ARG A 16 12.75 -0.45 15.11
C ARG A 16 12.98 -1.69 14.25
N LEU A 17 12.52 -2.84 14.73
CA LEU A 17 12.72 -4.13 14.04
C LEU A 17 11.68 -4.35 12.95
N GLU A 18 10.43 -3.92 13.14
CA GLU A 18 9.36 -4.10 12.16
C GLU A 18 9.70 -3.59 10.74
N PRO A 19 10.32 -2.40 10.56
CA PRO A 19 10.74 -1.96 9.25
C PRO A 19 11.81 -2.84 8.60
N THR A 20 12.69 -3.47 9.39
CA THR A 20 13.77 -4.33 8.88
C THR A 20 13.29 -5.70 8.44
N LEU A 21 12.14 -6.15 8.96
CA LEU A 21 11.51 -7.42 8.56
C LEU A 21 10.73 -7.29 7.24
N ARG A 22 10.42 -6.08 6.79
CA ARG A 22 9.65 -5.87 5.57
C ARG A 22 10.57 -5.89 4.35
N PRO A 23 10.27 -6.70 3.33
CA PRO A 23 11.03 -6.70 2.09
C PRO A 23 10.98 -5.31 1.42
N GLN A 24 12.10 -4.88 0.88
CA GLN A 24 12.27 -3.58 0.25
C GLN A 24 12.19 -3.65 -1.28
N HIS A 25 12.43 -4.83 -1.86
CA HIS A 25 12.45 -5.07 -3.30
C HIS A 25 11.51 -6.21 -3.69
N LEU A 26 11.08 -6.21 -4.96
CA LEU A 26 10.27 -7.30 -5.51
C LEU A 26 11.00 -8.64 -5.47
N SER A 27 12.34 -8.65 -5.56
CA SER A 27 13.17 -9.86 -5.43
C SER A 27 13.02 -10.53 -4.07
N ASP A 28 12.88 -9.73 -3.02
CA ASP A 28 12.85 -10.20 -1.63
C ASP A 28 11.44 -10.54 -1.17
N TYR A 29 10.43 -10.15 -1.98
CA TYR A 29 9.04 -10.37 -1.65
C TYR A 29 8.63 -11.81 -1.97
N ILE A 30 8.37 -12.60 -0.93
CA ILE A 30 7.96 -14.00 -1.02
C ILE A 30 6.47 -14.09 -1.36
N GLY A 31 6.12 -15.04 -2.22
CA GLY A 31 4.73 -15.28 -2.63
C GLY A 31 4.17 -14.30 -3.65
N GLN A 32 2.87 -14.39 -3.90
CA GLN A 32 2.13 -13.52 -4.83
C GLN A 32 2.75 -13.43 -6.23
N GLN A 33 3.28 -14.53 -6.80
CA GLN A 33 4.12 -14.52 -7.99
C GLN A 33 3.48 -13.81 -9.18
N LYS A 34 2.18 -14.04 -9.44
CA LYS A 34 1.46 -13.36 -10.53
C LYS A 34 1.45 -11.84 -10.39
N ILE A 35 1.32 -11.35 -9.15
CA ILE A 35 1.33 -9.91 -8.88
C ILE A 35 2.73 -9.36 -9.10
N LYS A 36 3.76 -10.06 -8.63
CA LYS A 36 5.18 -9.69 -8.84
C LYS A 36 5.50 -9.57 -10.33
N ASP A 37 5.14 -10.57 -11.11
CA ASP A 37 5.42 -10.61 -12.55
C ASP A 37 4.73 -9.44 -13.26
N ASN A 38 3.45 -9.20 -12.96
CA ASN A 38 2.71 -8.07 -13.52
C ASN A 38 3.34 -6.72 -13.12
N LEU A 39 3.58 -6.50 -11.84
CA LEU A 39 4.15 -5.24 -11.36
C LEU A 39 5.54 -4.99 -11.93
N SER A 40 6.37 -6.03 -12.05
CA SER A 40 7.69 -5.92 -12.68
C SER A 40 7.61 -5.34 -14.09
N VAL A 41 6.66 -5.81 -14.91
CA VAL A 41 6.44 -5.30 -16.27
C VAL A 41 5.99 -3.83 -16.25
N TYR A 42 5.00 -3.48 -15.43
CA TYR A 42 4.49 -2.10 -15.34
C TYR A 42 5.56 -1.12 -14.83
N ILE A 43 6.29 -1.49 -13.77
CA ILE A 43 7.37 -0.68 -13.21
C ILE A 43 8.49 -0.47 -14.26
N GLN A 44 8.90 -1.53 -14.94
CA GLN A 44 9.93 -1.44 -15.98
C GLN A 44 9.48 -0.54 -17.13
N ALA A 45 8.23 -0.66 -17.57
CA ALA A 45 7.68 0.17 -18.63
C ALA A 45 7.58 1.64 -18.22
N ALA A 46 7.16 1.94 -17.00
CA ALA A 46 7.09 3.30 -16.45
C ALA A 46 8.50 3.93 -16.38
N LYS A 47 9.48 3.21 -15.84
CA LYS A 47 10.89 3.65 -15.80
C LYS A 47 11.47 3.94 -17.17
N GLN A 48 11.19 3.10 -18.18
CA GLN A 48 11.67 3.31 -19.55
C GLN A 48 11.09 4.57 -20.20
N ARG A 49 9.84 4.92 -19.85
CA ARG A 49 9.20 6.14 -20.36
C ARG A 49 9.58 7.39 -19.54
N GLY A 50 10.17 7.22 -18.35
CA GLY A 50 10.39 8.31 -17.41
C GLY A 50 9.09 8.92 -16.85
N ASP A 51 8.05 8.10 -16.74
CA ASP A 51 6.73 8.51 -16.26
C ASP A 51 6.41 7.90 -14.88
N ALA A 52 5.42 8.47 -14.18
CA ALA A 52 4.82 7.83 -13.02
C ALA A 52 4.18 6.48 -13.40
N LEU A 53 4.10 5.56 -12.45
CA LEU A 53 3.39 4.30 -12.63
C LEU A 53 1.87 4.57 -12.72
N ASP A 54 1.17 3.78 -13.52
CA ASP A 54 -0.30 3.78 -13.53
C ASP A 54 -0.85 3.52 -12.11
N HIS A 55 -2.03 4.08 -11.80
CA HIS A 55 -2.65 3.88 -10.50
C HIS A 55 -2.95 2.41 -10.22
N VAL A 56 -2.64 1.95 -9.00
CA VAL A 56 -2.69 0.54 -8.60
C VAL A 56 -3.75 0.32 -7.54
N LEU A 57 -4.60 -0.68 -7.72
CA LEU A 57 -5.54 -1.17 -6.70
C LEU A 57 -5.09 -2.54 -6.19
N LEU A 58 -4.81 -2.61 -4.89
CA LEU A 58 -4.48 -3.84 -4.17
C LEU A 58 -5.67 -4.26 -3.31
N TYR A 59 -6.28 -5.41 -3.59
CA TYR A 59 -7.42 -5.86 -2.80
C TYR A 59 -7.30 -7.32 -2.36
N GLY A 60 -7.89 -7.63 -1.22
CA GLY A 60 -7.86 -8.98 -0.64
C GLY A 60 -7.93 -8.94 0.88
N PRO A 61 -7.93 -10.10 1.53
CA PRO A 61 -8.00 -10.24 2.98
C PRO A 61 -6.98 -9.36 3.73
N PRO A 62 -7.22 -9.02 5.01
CA PRO A 62 -6.25 -8.28 5.81
C PRO A 62 -4.99 -9.14 6.07
N GLY A 63 -3.86 -8.48 6.32
CA GLY A 63 -2.62 -9.15 6.71
C GLY A 63 -1.80 -9.76 5.58
N LEU A 64 -2.17 -9.54 4.30
CA LEU A 64 -1.47 -10.09 3.13
C LEU A 64 -0.30 -9.22 2.62
N GLY A 65 0.02 -8.09 3.27
CA GLY A 65 1.16 -7.26 2.87
C GLY A 65 0.85 -6.18 1.82
N LYS A 66 -0.40 -5.67 1.71
CA LYS A 66 -0.76 -4.58 0.79
C LYS A 66 0.11 -3.33 0.97
N THR A 67 0.31 -2.90 2.21
CA THR A 67 1.16 -1.75 2.54
C THR A 67 2.64 -2.03 2.21
N THR A 68 3.11 -3.24 2.48
CA THR A 68 4.47 -3.66 2.15
C THR A 68 4.70 -3.61 0.64
N LEU A 69 3.75 -4.14 -0.14
CA LEU A 69 3.86 -4.13 -1.60
C LEU A 69 3.82 -2.70 -2.17
N ALA A 70 3.03 -1.80 -1.57
CA ALA A 70 3.04 -0.39 -1.95
C ALA A 70 4.41 0.27 -1.67
N GLY A 71 5.04 -0.05 -0.54
CA GLY A 71 6.40 0.41 -0.22
C GLY A 71 7.43 -0.10 -1.23
N ILE A 72 7.34 -1.38 -1.59
CA ILE A 72 8.21 -1.97 -2.62
C ILE A 72 8.04 -1.25 -3.96
N ILE A 73 6.81 -0.96 -4.39
CA ILE A 73 6.56 -0.22 -5.63
C ILE A 73 7.25 1.15 -5.59
N ALA A 74 7.12 1.90 -4.50
CA ALA A 74 7.77 3.19 -4.36
C ALA A 74 9.30 3.07 -4.39
N ASN A 75 9.87 2.09 -3.70
CA ASN A 75 11.31 1.82 -3.70
C ASN A 75 11.81 1.42 -5.10
N GLU A 76 11.10 0.53 -5.78
CA GLU A 76 11.43 0.15 -7.15
C GLU A 76 11.36 1.33 -8.11
N MET A 77 10.39 2.23 -7.96
CA MET A 77 10.30 3.45 -8.76
C MET A 77 11.33 4.51 -8.35
N GLY A 78 11.94 4.40 -7.16
CA GLY A 78 12.90 5.37 -6.63
C GLY A 78 12.25 6.68 -6.19
N VAL A 79 11.03 6.64 -5.69
CA VAL A 79 10.21 7.80 -5.29
C VAL A 79 9.76 7.71 -3.84
N ASN A 80 9.27 8.83 -3.28
CA ASN A 80 8.74 8.83 -1.93
C ASN A 80 7.32 8.26 -1.87
N MET A 81 6.96 7.68 -0.72
CA MET A 81 5.61 7.22 -0.46
C MET A 81 4.98 8.02 0.69
N LYS A 82 3.83 8.63 0.42
CA LYS A 82 2.96 9.20 1.45
C LYS A 82 1.84 8.21 1.79
N ILE A 83 1.65 7.97 3.08
CA ILE A 83 0.68 6.98 3.58
C ILE A 83 -0.47 7.71 4.26
N THR A 84 -1.68 7.32 3.92
CA THR A 84 -2.90 7.73 4.59
C THR A 84 -3.92 6.59 4.61
N ALA A 85 -5.05 6.81 5.25
CA ALA A 85 -6.15 5.84 5.29
C ALA A 85 -7.47 6.53 4.95
N GLY A 86 -8.36 5.83 4.25
CA GLY A 86 -9.69 6.36 3.89
C GLY A 86 -10.44 6.98 5.07
N PRO A 87 -10.53 6.30 6.24
CA PRO A 87 -11.19 6.86 7.42
C PRO A 87 -10.57 8.13 7.99
N ALA A 88 -9.32 8.41 7.71
CA ALA A 88 -8.61 9.61 8.20
C ALA A 88 -8.89 10.85 7.34
N ILE A 89 -9.55 10.70 6.20
CA ILE A 89 -9.85 11.79 5.27
C ILE A 89 -11.36 12.01 5.27
N GLU A 90 -11.79 13.02 5.99
CA GLU A 90 -13.21 13.32 6.14
C GLU A 90 -13.70 14.38 5.13
N LYS A 91 -12.82 15.27 4.68
CA LYS A 91 -13.17 16.43 3.88
C LYS A 91 -12.38 16.52 2.57
N PRO A 92 -13.00 16.99 1.48
CA PRO A 92 -12.31 17.23 0.20
C PRO A 92 -11.04 18.06 0.32
N GLY A 93 -11.03 19.08 1.19
CA GLY A 93 -9.87 19.93 1.40
C GLY A 93 -8.66 19.20 2.04
N GLU A 94 -8.90 18.16 2.82
CA GLU A 94 -7.82 17.34 3.39
C GLU A 94 -7.14 16.51 2.30
N MET A 95 -7.93 15.92 1.40
CA MET A 95 -7.39 15.22 0.23
C MET A 95 -6.62 16.18 -0.68
N ALA A 96 -7.18 17.35 -0.97
CA ALA A 96 -6.50 18.37 -1.76
C ALA A 96 -5.17 18.80 -1.13
N ALA A 97 -5.12 18.96 0.21
CA ALA A 97 -3.89 19.28 0.93
C ALA A 97 -2.84 18.19 0.88
N ILE A 98 -3.25 16.91 0.80
CA ILE A 98 -2.32 15.80 0.62
C ILE A 98 -1.77 15.81 -0.81
N LEU A 99 -2.64 15.94 -1.82
CA LEU A 99 -2.27 15.90 -3.23
C LEU A 99 -1.32 17.05 -3.61
N THR A 100 -1.57 18.26 -3.11
CA THR A 100 -0.71 19.43 -3.39
C THR A 100 0.68 19.37 -2.75
N LYS A 101 0.92 18.42 -1.84
CA LYS A 101 2.23 18.19 -1.21
C LYS A 101 3.02 17.06 -1.86
N LEU A 102 2.48 16.41 -2.88
CA LEU A 102 3.19 15.40 -3.64
C LEU A 102 4.24 16.05 -4.53
N GLU A 103 5.31 15.30 -4.79
CA GLU A 103 6.33 15.62 -5.77
C GLU A 103 6.16 14.74 -7.01
N ASP A 104 6.85 15.07 -8.10
CA ASP A 104 6.71 14.34 -9.36
C ASP A 104 7.17 12.88 -9.19
N GLY A 105 6.31 11.95 -9.56
CA GLY A 105 6.52 10.51 -9.41
C GLY A 105 6.12 9.93 -8.06
N ASP A 106 5.84 10.74 -7.03
CA ASP A 106 5.49 10.26 -5.68
C ASP A 106 4.36 9.22 -5.69
N VAL A 107 4.40 8.31 -4.73
CA VAL A 107 3.32 7.36 -4.44
C VAL A 107 2.46 7.89 -3.31
N LEU A 108 1.16 8.00 -3.54
CA LEU A 108 0.15 8.17 -2.49
C LEU A 108 -0.51 6.83 -2.18
N PHE A 109 -0.24 6.27 -1.01
CA PHE A 109 -0.90 5.06 -0.54
C PHE A 109 -2.11 5.40 0.34
N VAL A 110 -3.28 4.89 -0.02
CA VAL A 110 -4.53 5.06 0.73
C VAL A 110 -5.03 3.69 1.18
N ASP A 111 -4.86 3.38 2.47
CA ASP A 111 -5.42 2.14 3.04
C ASP A 111 -6.93 2.28 3.28
N GLU A 112 -7.65 1.15 3.21
CA GLU A 112 -9.12 1.10 3.33
C GLU A 112 -9.81 2.15 2.45
N ILE A 113 -9.35 2.32 1.21
CA ILE A 113 -9.81 3.35 0.26
C ILE A 113 -11.32 3.32 0.03
N HIS A 114 -11.99 2.16 0.19
CA HIS A 114 -13.43 2.02 0.10
C HIS A 114 -14.20 2.79 1.20
N ARG A 115 -13.50 3.32 2.20
CA ARG A 115 -14.09 4.11 3.28
C ARG A 115 -14.01 5.61 3.04
N LEU A 116 -13.46 6.05 1.92
CA LEU A 116 -13.59 7.44 1.50
C LEU A 116 -15.06 7.80 1.28
N ASN A 117 -15.45 8.98 1.72
CA ASN A 117 -16.77 9.48 1.39
C ASN A 117 -16.79 10.00 -0.05
N ARG A 118 -17.99 10.09 -0.62
CA ARG A 118 -18.18 10.46 -2.03
C ARG A 118 -17.58 11.81 -2.39
N GLN A 119 -17.65 12.79 -1.50
CA GLN A 119 -17.12 14.13 -1.77
C GLN A 119 -15.58 14.13 -1.90
N VAL A 120 -14.91 13.26 -1.12
CA VAL A 120 -13.45 13.05 -1.21
C VAL A 120 -13.10 12.29 -2.48
N GLU A 121 -13.88 11.26 -2.84
CA GLU A 121 -13.68 10.54 -4.11
C GLU A 121 -13.79 11.48 -5.32
N GLU A 122 -14.73 12.42 -5.31
CA GLU A 122 -14.93 13.40 -6.39
C GLU A 122 -13.71 14.31 -6.61
N VAL A 123 -12.87 14.54 -5.59
CA VAL A 123 -11.57 15.22 -5.73
C VAL A 123 -10.53 14.33 -6.40
N LEU A 124 -10.58 13.01 -6.13
CA LEU A 124 -9.62 12.06 -6.72
C LEU A 124 -9.84 11.86 -8.22
N TYR A 125 -11.06 11.95 -8.72
CA TYR A 125 -11.32 11.65 -10.13
C TYR A 125 -10.50 12.51 -11.09
N PRO A 126 -10.56 13.85 -11.07
CA PRO A 126 -9.72 14.67 -11.93
C PRO A 126 -8.23 14.60 -11.57
N ALA A 127 -7.91 14.35 -10.30
CA ALA A 127 -6.53 14.19 -9.86
C ALA A 127 -5.88 12.93 -10.47
N MET A 128 -6.64 11.84 -10.62
CA MET A 128 -6.14 10.58 -11.22
C MET A 128 -6.11 10.62 -12.74
N GLU A 129 -7.05 11.33 -13.39
CA GLU A 129 -7.14 11.35 -14.85
C GLU A 129 -6.24 12.41 -15.48
N ASP A 130 -6.34 13.64 -14.96
CA ASP A 130 -5.76 14.83 -15.57
C ASP A 130 -4.66 15.48 -14.73
N TYR A 131 -4.37 14.94 -13.54
CA TYR A 131 -3.45 15.53 -12.56
C TYR A 131 -3.83 16.97 -12.19
N VAL A 132 -5.11 17.22 -11.96
CA VAL A 132 -5.65 18.53 -11.57
C VAL A 132 -6.63 18.40 -10.41
N ILE A 133 -6.78 19.45 -9.64
CA ILE A 133 -7.86 19.56 -8.65
C ILE A 133 -8.56 20.90 -8.80
N ASP A 134 -9.87 20.91 -8.58
CA ASP A 134 -10.68 22.12 -8.54
C ASP A 134 -10.97 22.50 -7.08
N ILE A 135 -10.48 23.65 -6.64
CA ILE A 135 -10.67 24.17 -5.28
C ILE A 135 -11.63 25.34 -5.31
N VAL A 136 -12.68 25.28 -4.49
CA VAL A 136 -13.61 26.39 -4.32
C VAL A 136 -13.09 27.35 -3.26
N ILE A 137 -12.75 28.58 -3.67
CA ILE A 137 -12.29 29.65 -2.80
C ILE A 137 -13.41 30.66 -2.59
N GLY A 138 -13.67 31.05 -1.33
CA GLY A 138 -14.73 31.95 -0.95
C GLY A 138 -16.02 31.28 -0.53
N LYS A 139 -17.04 32.06 -0.22
CA LYS A 139 -18.37 31.59 0.21
C LYS A 139 -19.47 32.38 -0.52
N GLY A 140 -20.61 31.70 -0.72
CA GLY A 140 -21.79 32.31 -1.34
C GLY A 140 -21.58 32.72 -2.79
N PRO A 141 -22.25 33.79 -3.27
CA PRO A 141 -22.21 34.17 -4.69
C PRO A 141 -20.84 34.60 -5.22
N SER A 142 -19.88 34.91 -4.33
CA SER A 142 -18.50 35.26 -4.68
C SER A 142 -17.54 34.07 -4.70
N ALA A 143 -18.02 32.87 -4.46
CA ALA A 143 -17.20 31.68 -4.56
C ALA A 143 -16.67 31.46 -5.98
N ARG A 144 -15.37 31.20 -6.11
CA ARG A 144 -14.70 30.91 -7.38
C ARG A 144 -14.06 29.54 -7.32
N SER A 145 -14.21 28.76 -8.39
CA SER A 145 -13.41 27.58 -8.58
C SER A 145 -12.06 27.95 -9.18
N VAL A 146 -10.99 27.46 -8.55
CA VAL A 146 -9.62 27.59 -9.03
C VAL A 146 -9.09 26.21 -9.31
N ARG A 147 -8.64 25.99 -10.55
CA ARG A 147 -7.98 24.75 -10.96
C ARG A 147 -6.50 24.85 -10.64
N LEU A 148 -5.98 23.82 -9.96
CA LEU A 148 -4.56 23.68 -9.66
C LEU A 148 -4.04 22.42 -10.34
N ASP A 149 -2.90 22.57 -11.03
CA ASP A 149 -2.16 21.44 -11.57
C ASP A 149 -1.44 20.70 -10.45
N LEU A 150 -1.42 19.39 -10.54
CA LEU A 150 -0.69 18.49 -9.64
C LEU A 150 0.52 17.91 -10.37
N PRO A 151 1.59 17.56 -9.64
CA PRO A 151 2.64 16.72 -10.21
C PRO A 151 2.05 15.36 -10.60
N LYS A 152 2.67 14.68 -11.55
CA LYS A 152 2.31 13.29 -11.86
C LYS A 152 2.61 12.42 -10.65
N PHE A 153 1.66 11.62 -10.21
CA PHE A 153 1.80 10.74 -9.05
C PHE A 153 1.12 9.40 -9.30
N THR A 154 1.48 8.41 -8.51
CA THR A 154 0.82 7.11 -8.50
C THR A 154 -0.07 6.98 -7.27
N LEU A 155 -1.38 6.81 -7.45
CA LEU A 155 -2.28 6.40 -6.37
C LEU A 155 -2.23 4.89 -6.21
N ILE A 156 -1.89 4.40 -5.03
CA ILE A 156 -2.05 2.99 -4.66
C ILE A 156 -3.18 2.88 -3.64
N GLY A 157 -4.32 2.38 -4.09
CA GLY A 157 -5.47 2.10 -3.22
C GLY A 157 -5.37 0.68 -2.65
N ALA A 158 -5.58 0.54 -1.34
CA ALA A 158 -5.70 -0.76 -0.70
C ALA A 158 -7.09 -0.95 -0.11
N THR A 159 -7.66 -2.15 -0.25
CA THR A 159 -8.98 -2.45 0.31
C THR A 159 -9.13 -3.93 0.64
N THR A 160 -9.86 -4.20 1.73
CA THR A 160 -10.33 -5.55 2.04
C THR A 160 -11.68 -5.87 1.37
N ARG A 161 -12.37 -4.85 0.83
CA ARG A 161 -13.74 -4.93 0.33
C ARG A 161 -13.87 -4.27 -1.04
N ALA A 162 -13.30 -4.87 -2.08
CA ALA A 162 -13.30 -4.32 -3.43
C ALA A 162 -14.71 -4.02 -3.98
N GLY A 163 -15.72 -4.82 -3.59
CA GLY A 163 -17.11 -4.61 -3.98
C GLY A 163 -17.78 -3.37 -3.37
N MET A 164 -17.17 -2.74 -2.37
CA MET A 164 -17.66 -1.48 -1.78
C MET A 164 -17.04 -0.23 -2.42
N LEU A 165 -16.05 -0.42 -3.30
CA LEU A 165 -15.46 0.70 -4.03
C LEU A 165 -16.46 1.18 -5.09
N SER A 166 -16.62 2.49 -5.22
CA SER A 166 -17.46 3.04 -6.26
C SER A 166 -16.93 2.66 -7.65
N ALA A 167 -17.84 2.40 -8.60
CA ALA A 167 -17.41 2.06 -9.95
C ALA A 167 -16.55 3.17 -10.59
N PRO A 168 -16.90 4.47 -10.47
CA PRO A 168 -16.06 5.54 -11.02
C PRO A 168 -14.65 5.56 -10.47
N LEU A 169 -14.45 5.30 -9.17
CA LEU A 169 -13.12 5.24 -8.59
C LEU A 169 -12.35 3.99 -9.03
N ARG A 170 -13.01 2.84 -9.03
CA ARG A 170 -12.38 1.57 -9.43
C ARG A 170 -11.88 1.60 -10.88
N ASP A 171 -12.68 2.17 -11.79
CA ASP A 171 -12.40 2.16 -13.23
C ASP A 171 -11.21 3.09 -13.60
N ARG A 172 -10.72 3.91 -12.65
CA ARG A 172 -9.54 4.76 -12.79
C ARG A 172 -8.22 4.08 -12.39
N PHE A 173 -8.29 2.87 -11.83
CA PHE A 173 -7.09 2.08 -11.58
C PHE A 173 -6.70 1.29 -12.83
N GLY A 174 -5.54 1.62 -13.39
CA GLY A 174 -4.98 0.92 -14.57
C GLY A 174 -4.46 -0.48 -14.21
N VAL A 175 -4.02 -0.69 -12.97
CA VAL A 175 -3.47 -1.95 -12.49
C VAL A 175 -4.27 -2.45 -11.30
N VAL A 176 -4.98 -3.57 -11.45
CA VAL A 176 -5.84 -4.14 -10.40
C VAL A 176 -5.35 -5.52 -10.02
N ASN A 177 -4.88 -5.68 -8.78
CA ASN A 177 -4.30 -6.93 -8.28
C ASN A 177 -5.08 -7.47 -7.09
N ARG A 178 -5.52 -8.72 -7.21
CA ARG A 178 -6.12 -9.47 -6.10
C ARG A 178 -5.02 -10.23 -5.36
N MET A 179 -4.85 -9.93 -4.07
CA MET A 179 -3.95 -10.67 -3.20
C MET A 179 -4.64 -11.91 -2.65
N GLU A 180 -3.94 -13.02 -2.68
CA GLU A 180 -4.43 -14.31 -2.24
C GLU A 180 -3.74 -14.73 -0.93
N PHE A 181 -4.34 -15.70 -0.22
CA PHE A 181 -3.69 -16.28 0.94
C PHE A 181 -2.40 -16.98 0.52
N TYR A 182 -1.41 -16.91 1.38
CA TYR A 182 -0.14 -17.59 1.20
C TYR A 182 -0.26 -19.07 1.49
N THR A 183 0.54 -19.89 0.81
CA THR A 183 0.67 -21.31 1.12
C THR A 183 1.48 -21.49 2.41
N PRO A 184 1.37 -22.65 3.09
CA PRO A 184 2.22 -22.93 4.25
C PRO A 184 3.72 -22.86 3.93
N GLU A 185 4.12 -23.28 2.74
CA GLU A 185 5.51 -23.25 2.27
C GLU A 185 6.01 -21.81 2.14
N GLU A 186 5.26 -20.94 1.45
CA GLU A 186 5.58 -19.52 1.33
C GLU A 186 5.66 -18.82 2.71
N LEU A 187 4.80 -19.22 3.65
CA LEU A 187 4.83 -18.68 5.02
C LEU A 187 6.01 -19.22 5.82
N ALA A 188 6.42 -20.48 5.62
CA ALA A 188 7.62 -21.04 6.25
C ALA A 188 8.86 -20.28 5.78
N ASP A 189 8.98 -20.01 4.48
CA ASP A 189 10.06 -19.17 3.91
C ASP A 189 10.10 -17.77 4.55
N ILE A 190 8.93 -17.15 4.77
CA ILE A 190 8.83 -15.84 5.44
C ILE A 190 9.28 -15.94 6.91
N VAL A 191 8.88 -16.98 7.64
CA VAL A 191 9.28 -17.22 9.02
C VAL A 191 10.79 -17.40 9.13
N GLU A 192 11.39 -18.25 8.28
CA GLU A 192 12.83 -18.49 8.25
C GLU A 192 13.63 -17.21 7.89
N HIS A 193 13.11 -16.44 6.93
CA HIS A 193 13.71 -15.17 6.57
C HIS A 193 13.68 -14.17 7.74
N SER A 194 12.55 -14.10 8.43
CA SER A 194 12.38 -13.23 9.60
C SER A 194 13.26 -13.68 10.76
N ALA A 195 13.34 -14.99 11.03
CA ALA A 195 14.19 -15.57 12.06
C ALA A 195 15.68 -15.24 11.83
N ARG A 196 16.13 -15.30 10.56
CA ARG A 196 17.50 -14.87 10.19
C ARG A 196 17.78 -13.41 10.48
N ILE A 197 16.83 -12.52 10.18
CA ILE A 197 17.00 -11.08 10.45
C ILE A 197 17.02 -10.79 11.95
N LEU A 198 16.24 -11.55 12.72
CA LEU A 198 16.13 -11.41 14.18
C LEU A 198 17.24 -12.15 14.94
N ASP A 199 18.13 -12.85 14.23
CA ASP A 199 19.17 -13.71 14.81
C ASP A 199 18.61 -14.77 15.79
N VAL A 200 17.50 -15.37 15.39
CA VAL A 200 16.80 -16.43 16.14
C VAL A 200 16.94 -17.75 15.39
N GLU A 201 17.41 -18.80 16.09
CA GLU A 201 17.45 -20.14 15.52
C GLU A 201 16.05 -20.75 15.43
N ILE A 202 15.71 -21.27 14.27
CA ILE A 202 14.50 -22.04 14.03
C ILE A 202 14.82 -23.20 13.09
N ASP A 203 14.22 -24.35 13.35
CA ASP A 203 14.31 -25.49 12.44
C ASP A 203 13.15 -25.49 11.43
N GLU A 204 13.29 -26.28 10.38
CA GLU A 204 12.30 -26.38 9.29
C GLU A 204 10.93 -26.84 9.80
N GLU A 205 10.89 -27.75 10.78
CA GLU A 205 9.64 -28.26 11.37
C GLU A 205 8.92 -27.16 12.16
N GLY A 206 9.65 -26.38 12.95
CA GLY A 206 9.14 -25.25 13.69
C GLY A 206 8.63 -24.13 12.78
N ALA A 207 9.38 -23.80 11.72
CA ALA A 207 8.97 -22.81 10.73
C ALA A 207 7.65 -23.22 10.04
N MET A 208 7.56 -24.48 9.62
CA MET A 208 6.36 -25.04 9.00
C MET A 208 5.16 -25.09 9.97
N GLU A 209 5.38 -25.39 11.24
CA GLU A 209 4.30 -25.40 12.24
C GLU A 209 3.76 -23.97 12.51
N LEU A 210 4.63 -22.97 12.61
CA LEU A 210 4.22 -21.55 12.67
C LEU A 210 3.45 -21.13 11.43
N ALA A 211 3.95 -21.50 10.24
CA ALA A 211 3.30 -21.22 8.97
C ALA A 211 1.86 -21.75 8.90
N ARG A 212 1.66 -23.01 9.28
CA ARG A 212 0.32 -23.65 9.31
C ARG A 212 -0.64 -22.95 10.25
N ARG A 213 -0.16 -22.41 11.37
CA ARG A 213 -0.98 -21.67 12.35
C ARG A 213 -1.26 -20.22 11.94
N SER A 214 -0.54 -19.69 10.97
CA SER A 214 -0.64 -18.29 10.52
C SER A 214 -1.82 -17.98 9.61
N ARG A 215 -2.72 -18.95 9.39
CA ARG A 215 -3.99 -18.78 8.64
C ARG A 215 -3.81 -18.16 7.25
N GLY A 216 -2.70 -18.44 6.58
CA GLY A 216 -2.42 -17.93 5.25
C GLY A 216 -2.00 -16.45 5.19
N THR A 217 -1.61 -15.83 6.32
CA THR A 217 -1.27 -14.40 6.37
C THR A 217 0.11 -14.14 6.96
N PRO A 218 0.99 -13.39 6.26
CA PRO A 218 2.32 -13.01 6.75
C PRO A 218 2.31 -12.24 8.08
N ARG A 219 1.23 -11.53 8.37
CA ARG A 219 1.11 -10.78 9.64
C ARG A 219 1.12 -11.68 10.87
N LEU A 220 0.64 -12.92 10.73
CA LEU A 220 0.54 -13.88 11.83
C LEU A 220 1.73 -14.85 11.86
N ALA A 221 2.44 -15.00 10.75
CA ALA A 221 3.69 -15.74 10.64
C ALA A 221 4.84 -14.99 11.27
#